data_46e3d9244a0ec5cf82c1b6a39b6c0f16
#
_entry.id   46e3d9244a0ec5cf82c1b6a39b6c0f16
#
_cell.length_a   1.000
_cell.length_b   1.000
_cell.length_c   1.000
_cell.angle_alpha   90.00
_cell.angle_beta   90.00
_cell.angle_gamma   90.00
#
_symmetry.space_group_name_H-M   'P 1'
#
loop_
_entity.id
_entity.type
_entity.pdbx_description
1 polymer ?
#
loop_
_entity_poly.entity_id
_entity_poly.type
_entity_poly.pdbx_seq_one_letter_code
_entity_poly.pdbx_strand_id
1 'polypeptide(L)'
;MRLTEDAQGLSALCISLLHGHEVQATPRDAAAVWARLRAAGKVTKCHAGEFDGPGRVREAIEVLGVRRIQHGVRAIEDPAVVRLAAERGVTFDVCPLSNVGLRVVPSLREHPIRRLMAAGVRCTVSTDDPLCFANSLNEEYAALAEELNFSRAELAAVARAGWEVADVPAATRDAMVATINRIAAAA
;
A
#
# COMPACT_ATOMS: atom_id res chain seq x y z
N MET A 1 -4.77 -12.28 -23.13
CA MET A 1 -3.69 -11.27 -23.17
C MET A 1 -2.36 -12.03 -23.14
N ARG A 2 -1.57 -11.98 -24.22
CA ARG A 2 -0.24 -12.60 -24.24
C ARG A 2 0.70 -11.72 -23.44
N LEU A 3 1.19 -12.21 -22.31
CA LEU A 3 2.32 -11.61 -21.62
C LEU A 3 3.53 -11.79 -22.54
N THR A 4 4.00 -10.72 -23.16
CA THR A 4 5.19 -10.74 -23.99
C THR A 4 6.39 -11.15 -23.14
N GLU A 5 7.28 -11.95 -23.70
CA GLU A 5 8.47 -12.51 -23.05
C GLU A 5 9.57 -11.45 -22.74
N ASP A 6 9.25 -10.17 -22.91
CA ASP A 6 10.21 -9.06 -22.74
C ASP A 6 10.34 -8.67 -21.27
N ALA A 7 11.37 -9.20 -20.63
CA ALA A 7 11.66 -8.96 -19.21
C ALA A 7 11.91 -7.47 -18.87
N GLN A 8 12.18 -6.63 -19.85
CA GLN A 8 12.44 -5.19 -19.66
C GLN A 8 11.15 -4.36 -19.58
N GLY A 9 10.04 -4.82 -20.15
CA GLY A 9 8.74 -4.15 -20.09
C GLY A 9 7.95 -4.40 -18.79
N LEU A 10 8.38 -5.36 -17.97
CA LEU A 10 7.65 -5.81 -16.78
C LEU A 10 8.01 -5.07 -15.49
N SER A 11 8.97 -4.13 -15.52
CA SER A 11 9.40 -3.41 -14.31
C SER A 11 8.36 -2.46 -13.74
N ALA A 12 7.33 -2.11 -14.50
CA ALA A 12 6.27 -1.18 -14.10
C ALA A 12 4.87 -1.82 -14.11
N LEU A 13 4.79 -3.14 -14.24
CA LEU A 13 3.48 -3.78 -14.17
C LEU A 13 3.04 -3.87 -12.70
N CYS A 14 2.61 -2.74 -12.16
CA CYS A 14 1.60 -2.74 -11.10
C CYS A 14 0.37 -3.38 -11.74
N ILE A 15 0.25 -4.71 -11.61
CA ILE A 15 -0.89 -5.41 -12.17
C ILE A 15 -2.08 -5.06 -11.28
N SER A 16 -2.73 -3.98 -11.63
CA SER A 16 -4.09 -3.66 -11.21
C SER A 16 -5.07 -4.66 -11.85
N LEU A 17 -4.74 -5.95 -11.83
CA LEU A 17 -5.62 -7.00 -12.35
C LEU A 17 -6.85 -7.20 -11.48
N LEU A 18 -6.92 -6.53 -10.34
CA LEU A 18 -8.02 -6.72 -9.39
C LEU A 18 -8.79 -5.44 -9.09
N HIS A 19 -8.44 -4.30 -9.69
CA HIS A 19 -9.26 -3.10 -9.57
C HIS A 19 -10.60 -3.33 -10.26
N GLY A 20 -11.68 -3.27 -9.55
CA GLY A 20 -13.02 -3.62 -10.02
C GLY A 20 -13.32 -5.13 -10.10
N HIS A 21 -12.32 -5.99 -9.90
CA HIS A 21 -12.44 -7.45 -9.89
C HIS A 21 -11.99 -8.10 -8.58
N GLU A 22 -11.74 -7.33 -7.54
CA GLU A 22 -11.38 -7.86 -6.22
C GLU A 22 -12.39 -8.92 -5.75
N VAL A 23 -13.65 -8.75 -6.14
CA VAL A 23 -14.75 -9.67 -5.81
C VAL A 23 -14.86 -10.86 -6.77
N GLN A 24 -14.39 -10.74 -8.02
CA GLN A 24 -14.65 -11.73 -9.08
C GLN A 24 -13.46 -12.67 -9.34
N ALA A 25 -12.22 -12.18 -9.25
CA ALA A 25 -11.05 -13.01 -9.48
C ALA A 25 -10.46 -13.46 -8.14
N THR A 26 -10.14 -14.74 -8.00
CA THR A 26 -9.48 -15.22 -6.78
C THR A 26 -7.97 -15.05 -6.90
N PRO A 27 -7.24 -14.76 -5.80
CA PRO A 27 -5.80 -14.77 -5.80
C PRO A 27 -5.20 -16.09 -6.29
N ARG A 28 -5.93 -17.19 -6.13
CA ARG A 28 -5.50 -18.52 -6.59
C ARG A 28 -5.37 -18.59 -8.11
N ASP A 29 -6.26 -17.91 -8.85
CA ASP A 29 -6.21 -17.86 -10.32
C ASP A 29 -4.96 -17.12 -10.82
N ALA A 30 -4.48 -16.15 -10.04
CA ALA A 30 -3.30 -15.35 -10.34
C ALA A 30 -2.00 -15.93 -9.76
N ALA A 31 -2.05 -16.92 -8.87
CA ALA A 31 -0.90 -17.40 -8.10
C ALA A 31 0.30 -17.82 -8.98
N ALA A 32 0.04 -18.53 -10.08
CA ALA A 32 1.09 -18.97 -11.00
C ALA A 32 1.80 -17.79 -11.68
N VAL A 33 1.07 -16.74 -12.04
CA VAL A 33 1.62 -15.52 -12.66
C VAL A 33 2.48 -14.77 -11.65
N TRP A 34 1.98 -14.58 -10.42
CA TRP A 34 2.74 -13.95 -9.34
C TRP A 34 4.01 -14.72 -8.97
N ALA A 35 3.94 -16.06 -8.91
CA ALA A 35 5.11 -16.89 -8.67
C ALA A 35 6.19 -16.70 -9.75
N ARG A 36 5.80 -16.66 -11.02
CA ARG A 36 6.73 -16.40 -12.14
C ARG A 36 7.37 -15.01 -12.05
N LEU A 37 6.57 -13.97 -11.73
CA LEU A 37 7.09 -12.61 -11.58
C LEU A 37 8.10 -12.52 -10.44
N ARG A 38 7.80 -13.12 -9.29
CA ARG A 38 8.75 -13.17 -8.15
C ARG A 38 10.03 -13.93 -8.50
N ALA A 39 9.91 -15.08 -9.20
CA ALA A 39 11.08 -15.84 -9.66
C ALA A 39 11.95 -15.04 -10.63
N ALA A 40 11.36 -14.10 -11.39
CA ALA A 40 12.06 -13.16 -12.25
C ALA A 40 12.59 -11.92 -11.49
N GLY A 41 12.56 -11.91 -10.15
CA GLY A 41 13.06 -10.82 -9.32
C GLY A 41 12.19 -9.55 -9.35
N LYS A 42 10.92 -9.65 -9.82
CA LYS A 42 10.02 -8.51 -9.87
C LYS A 42 9.32 -8.27 -8.55
N VAL A 43 9.18 -7.01 -8.17
CA VAL A 43 8.31 -6.60 -7.06
C VAL A 43 6.86 -6.81 -7.47
N THR A 44 6.13 -7.58 -6.67
CA THR A 44 4.72 -7.87 -6.93
C THR A 44 3.83 -7.12 -5.94
N LYS A 45 2.74 -6.57 -6.45
CA LYS A 45 1.77 -5.78 -5.73
C LYS A 45 0.36 -6.13 -6.21
N CYS A 46 -0.65 -6.08 -5.35
CA CYS A 46 -2.05 -6.23 -5.74
C CYS A 46 -2.95 -5.35 -4.87
N HIS A 47 -4.17 -5.10 -5.34
CA HIS A 47 -5.25 -4.55 -4.52
C HIS A 47 -5.81 -5.67 -3.64
N ALA A 48 -6.01 -5.42 -2.36
CA ALA A 48 -6.71 -6.31 -1.44
C ALA A 48 -7.14 -5.54 -0.18
N GLY A 49 -8.29 -5.88 0.37
CA GLY A 49 -8.80 -5.26 1.59
C GLY A 49 -9.23 -3.81 1.38
N GLU A 50 -9.76 -3.51 0.23
CA GLU A 50 -10.48 -2.28 -0.10
C GLU A 50 -11.98 -2.56 -0.05
N PHE A 51 -12.52 -3.25 -1.05
CA PHE A 51 -13.93 -3.62 -1.10
C PHE A 51 -14.21 -4.95 -0.43
N ASP A 52 -13.30 -5.92 -0.59
CA ASP A 52 -13.36 -7.20 0.09
C ASP A 52 -12.69 -7.14 1.47
N GLY A 53 -13.14 -8.01 2.37
CA GLY A 53 -12.68 -8.06 3.75
C GLY A 53 -11.26 -8.62 3.94
N PRO A 54 -10.85 -8.84 5.20
CA PRO A 54 -9.51 -9.25 5.59
C PRO A 54 -9.07 -10.58 4.96
N GLY A 55 -10.01 -11.44 4.57
CA GLY A 55 -9.71 -12.70 3.88
C GLY A 55 -8.90 -12.49 2.60
N ARG A 56 -9.19 -11.45 1.82
CA ARG A 56 -8.43 -11.12 0.60
C ARG A 56 -7.01 -10.65 0.92
N VAL A 57 -6.83 -9.90 1.99
CA VAL A 57 -5.49 -9.50 2.44
C VAL A 57 -4.68 -10.75 2.82
N ARG A 58 -5.28 -11.67 3.57
CA ARG A 58 -4.66 -12.96 3.91
C ARG A 58 -4.26 -13.75 2.67
N GLU A 59 -5.16 -13.90 1.70
CA GLU A 59 -4.88 -14.62 0.45
C GLU A 59 -3.77 -13.93 -0.37
N ALA A 60 -3.76 -12.61 -0.45
CA ALA A 60 -2.69 -11.87 -1.10
C ALA A 60 -1.32 -12.16 -0.47
N ILE A 61 -1.26 -12.26 0.84
CA ILE A 61 -0.02 -12.57 1.58
C ILE A 61 0.37 -14.05 1.41
N GLU A 62 -0.56 -14.96 1.66
CA GLU A 62 -0.25 -16.40 1.76
C GLU A 62 -0.21 -17.10 0.39
N VAL A 63 -1.10 -16.71 -0.53
CA VAL A 63 -1.22 -17.37 -1.85
C VAL A 63 -0.41 -16.64 -2.91
N LEU A 64 -0.56 -15.30 -3.03
CA LEU A 64 0.21 -14.53 -4.01
C LEU A 64 1.63 -14.24 -3.51
N GLY A 65 1.88 -14.26 -2.20
CA GLY A 65 3.18 -13.97 -1.59
C GLY A 65 3.64 -12.54 -1.85
N VAL A 66 2.73 -11.60 -1.97
CA VAL A 66 3.07 -10.19 -2.18
C VAL A 66 3.66 -9.57 -0.92
N ARG A 67 4.52 -8.59 -1.12
CA ARG A 67 5.07 -7.76 -0.04
C ARG A 67 4.50 -6.35 -0.01
N ARG A 68 3.69 -6.00 -0.99
CA ARG A 68 2.97 -4.73 -1.06
C ARG A 68 1.52 -4.98 -1.43
N ILE A 69 0.62 -4.33 -0.73
CA ILE A 69 -0.82 -4.39 -0.94
C ILE A 69 -1.32 -2.96 -1.09
N GLN A 70 -2.02 -2.69 -2.19
CA GLN A 70 -2.74 -1.43 -2.34
C GLN A 70 -3.94 -1.46 -1.41
N HIS A 71 -4.15 -0.39 -0.68
CA HIS A 71 -5.10 -0.17 0.41
C HIS A 71 -4.82 -1.04 1.64
N GLY A 72 -5.28 -2.28 1.69
CA GLY A 72 -5.13 -3.16 2.85
C GLY A 72 -5.97 -2.76 4.07
N VAL A 73 -6.76 -1.71 3.99
CA VAL A 73 -7.39 -1.04 5.13
C VAL A 73 -8.37 -1.92 5.90
N ARG A 74 -9.09 -2.81 5.21
CA ARG A 74 -10.03 -3.76 5.84
C ARG A 74 -9.35 -4.93 6.55
N ALA A 75 -8.02 -5.06 6.46
CA ALA A 75 -7.27 -5.98 7.33
C ALA A 75 -7.55 -5.71 8.81
N ILE A 76 -7.87 -4.46 9.19
CA ILE A 76 -8.18 -4.06 10.56
C ILE A 76 -9.37 -4.79 11.17
N GLU A 77 -10.23 -5.39 10.35
CA GLU A 77 -11.39 -6.16 10.79
C GLU A 77 -11.00 -7.53 11.38
N ASP A 78 -9.79 -8.04 11.09
CA ASP A 78 -9.25 -9.29 11.66
C ASP A 78 -7.84 -9.06 12.23
N PRO A 79 -7.69 -9.04 13.56
CA PRO A 79 -6.39 -8.87 14.21
C PRO A 79 -5.34 -9.93 13.82
N ALA A 80 -5.77 -11.12 13.40
CA ALA A 80 -4.84 -12.16 12.96
C ALA A 80 -4.25 -11.82 11.58
N VAL A 81 -5.02 -11.16 10.69
CA VAL A 81 -4.53 -10.69 9.40
C VAL A 81 -3.58 -9.51 9.58
N VAL A 82 -3.88 -8.59 10.49
CA VAL A 82 -2.98 -7.48 10.83
C VAL A 82 -1.63 -8.01 11.35
N ARG A 83 -1.65 -8.97 12.28
CA ARG A 83 -0.42 -9.61 12.77
C ARG A 83 0.35 -10.29 11.66
N LEU A 84 -0.34 -11.05 10.80
CA LEU A 84 0.28 -11.71 9.65
C LEU A 84 0.99 -10.70 8.73
N ALA A 85 0.34 -9.58 8.42
CA ALA A 85 0.93 -8.52 7.61
C ALA A 85 2.20 -7.93 8.26
N ALA A 86 2.13 -7.63 9.56
CA ALA A 86 3.26 -7.10 10.32
C ALA A 86 4.43 -8.10 10.38
N GLU A 87 4.18 -9.36 10.75
CA GLU A 87 5.19 -10.43 10.86
C GLU A 87 5.86 -10.73 9.51
N ARG A 88 5.12 -10.66 8.42
CA ARG A 88 5.63 -10.87 7.05
C ARG A 88 6.28 -9.63 6.46
N GLY A 89 6.28 -8.50 7.16
CA GLY A 89 6.81 -7.22 6.68
C GLY A 89 6.11 -6.70 5.43
N VAL A 90 4.80 -6.94 5.31
CA VAL A 90 3.99 -6.45 4.20
C VAL A 90 3.75 -4.96 4.38
N THR A 91 3.86 -4.22 3.29
CA THR A 91 3.55 -2.78 3.26
C THR A 91 2.17 -2.56 2.66
N PHE A 92 1.35 -1.76 3.33
CA PHE A 92 0.08 -1.27 2.79
C PHE A 92 0.26 0.11 2.19
N ASP A 93 -0.07 0.26 0.91
CA ASP A 93 -0.06 1.54 0.20
C ASP A 93 -1.47 2.13 0.33
N VAL A 94 -1.68 2.94 1.35
CA VAL A 94 -3.00 3.42 1.78
C VAL A 94 -3.38 4.70 1.05
N CYS A 95 -4.67 4.87 0.74
CA CYS A 95 -5.21 6.04 0.03
C CYS A 95 -6.36 6.64 0.84
N PRO A 96 -6.09 7.41 1.90
CA PRO A 96 -7.11 7.87 2.84
C PRO A 96 -8.29 8.60 2.22
N LEU A 97 -8.05 9.56 1.34
CA LEU A 97 -9.12 10.34 0.69
C LEU A 97 -9.96 9.48 -0.25
N SER A 98 -9.32 8.61 -1.04
CA SER A 98 -10.01 7.65 -1.90
C SER A 98 -10.87 6.68 -1.07
N ASN A 99 -10.34 6.14 0.03
CA ASN A 99 -11.08 5.21 0.89
C ASN A 99 -12.34 5.83 1.48
N VAL A 100 -12.33 7.13 1.78
CA VAL A 100 -13.53 7.87 2.21
C VAL A 100 -14.44 8.13 1.00
N GLY A 101 -13.90 8.59 -0.11
CA GLY A 101 -14.66 8.88 -1.33
C GLY A 101 -15.44 7.67 -1.85
N LEU A 102 -14.83 6.49 -1.79
CA LEU A 102 -15.44 5.20 -2.16
C LEU A 102 -16.27 4.56 -1.04
N ARG A 103 -16.38 5.22 0.11
CA ARG A 103 -17.13 4.72 1.29
C ARG A 103 -16.60 3.38 1.82
N VAL A 104 -15.33 3.10 1.60
CA VAL A 104 -14.62 1.97 2.23
C VAL A 104 -14.49 2.21 3.73
N VAL A 105 -14.28 3.46 4.12
CA VAL A 105 -14.36 3.94 5.50
C VAL A 105 -15.37 5.08 5.60
N PRO A 106 -16.08 5.23 6.73
CA PRO A 106 -17.14 6.25 6.86
C PRO A 106 -16.60 7.68 6.86
N SER A 107 -15.42 7.91 7.42
CA SER A 107 -14.77 9.22 7.52
C SER A 107 -13.26 9.08 7.71
N LEU A 108 -12.52 10.16 7.48
CA LEU A 108 -11.08 10.19 7.77
C LEU A 108 -10.78 9.88 9.24
N ARG A 109 -11.59 10.37 10.18
CA ARG A 109 -11.40 10.14 11.62
C ARG A 109 -11.49 8.68 12.01
N GLU A 110 -12.24 7.90 11.25
CA GLU A 110 -12.40 6.45 11.45
C GLU A 110 -11.40 5.62 10.64
N HIS A 111 -10.57 6.29 9.83
CA HIS A 111 -9.62 5.62 8.97
C HIS A 111 -8.59 4.80 9.77
N PRO A 112 -8.37 3.51 9.45
CA PRO A 112 -7.62 2.58 10.30
C PRO A 112 -6.09 2.75 10.23
N ILE A 113 -5.54 3.63 9.40
CA ILE A 113 -4.09 3.73 9.17
C ILE A 113 -3.30 3.84 10.47
N ARG A 114 -3.74 4.67 11.43
CA ARG A 114 -3.05 4.82 12.72
C ARG A 114 -3.02 3.52 13.51
N ARG A 115 -4.13 2.78 13.50
CA ARG A 115 -4.25 1.48 14.21
C ARG A 115 -3.40 0.40 13.52
N LEU A 116 -3.34 0.39 12.19
CA LEU A 116 -2.48 -0.51 11.43
C LEU A 116 -1.01 -0.24 11.74
N MET A 117 -0.57 1.02 11.72
CA MET A 117 0.80 1.41 12.08
C MET A 117 1.14 1.05 13.53
N ALA A 118 0.24 1.29 14.47
CA ALA A 118 0.42 0.92 15.87
C ALA A 118 0.55 -0.60 16.08
N ALA A 119 -0.07 -1.39 15.22
CA ALA A 119 0.05 -2.84 15.19
C ALA A 119 1.31 -3.36 14.45
N GLY A 120 2.18 -2.47 13.99
CA GLY A 120 3.44 -2.81 13.33
C GLY A 120 3.37 -2.99 11.82
N VAL A 121 2.23 -2.70 11.19
CA VAL A 121 2.12 -2.74 9.73
C VAL A 121 2.79 -1.49 9.15
N ARG A 122 3.69 -1.67 8.20
CA ARG A 122 4.26 -0.56 7.44
C ARG A 122 3.18 0.01 6.51
N CYS A 123 2.90 1.31 6.65
CA CYS A 123 1.97 2.02 5.77
C CYS A 123 2.70 3.11 5.00
N THR A 124 2.41 3.22 3.72
CA THR A 124 2.70 4.38 2.87
C THR A 124 1.40 5.10 2.54
N VAL A 125 1.48 6.29 1.97
CA VAL A 125 0.31 7.04 1.52
C VAL A 125 0.45 7.39 0.05
N SER A 126 -0.62 7.25 -0.69
CA SER A 126 -0.75 7.61 -2.10
C SER A 126 -2.13 8.17 -2.42
N THR A 127 -2.26 8.78 -3.59
CA THR A 127 -3.48 9.48 -4.03
C THR A 127 -4.54 8.55 -4.63
N ASP A 128 -4.19 7.30 -4.89
CA ASP A 128 -4.97 6.40 -5.75
C ASP A 128 -5.04 6.99 -7.18
N ASP A 129 -6.22 7.35 -7.66
CA ASP A 129 -6.44 7.99 -8.95
C ASP A 129 -6.78 9.47 -8.77
N PRO A 130 -5.78 10.39 -8.87
CA PRO A 130 -6.00 11.81 -8.62
C PRO A 130 -6.96 12.47 -9.63
N LEU A 131 -7.15 11.88 -10.81
CA LEU A 131 -8.12 12.39 -11.78
C LEU A 131 -9.56 12.10 -11.33
N CYS A 132 -9.78 10.94 -10.70
CA CYS A 132 -11.10 10.54 -10.21
C CYS A 132 -11.43 11.20 -8.86
N PHE A 133 -10.45 11.33 -7.99
CA PHE A 133 -10.65 11.84 -6.61
C PHE A 133 -10.32 13.32 -6.45
N ALA A 134 -9.83 13.98 -7.51
CA ALA A 134 -9.47 15.39 -7.52
C ALA A 134 -8.56 15.78 -6.34
N ASN A 135 -7.60 14.89 -5.99
CA ASN A 135 -6.70 15.04 -4.87
C ASN A 135 -5.23 15.07 -5.30
N SER A 136 -4.38 15.49 -4.39
CA SER A 136 -2.94 15.50 -4.51
C SER A 136 -2.29 14.80 -3.31
N LEU A 137 -1.03 14.41 -3.44
CA LEU A 137 -0.29 13.83 -2.32
C LEU A 137 -0.19 14.78 -1.12
N ASN A 138 -0.12 16.10 -1.37
CA ASN A 138 -0.12 17.10 -0.30
C ASN A 138 -1.42 17.09 0.49
N GLU A 139 -2.56 16.95 -0.17
CA GLU A 139 -3.87 16.85 0.49
C GLU A 139 -4.02 15.56 1.29
N GLU A 140 -3.48 14.45 0.83
CA GLU A 140 -3.40 13.21 1.64
C GLU A 140 -2.61 13.44 2.93
N TYR A 141 -1.45 14.08 2.86
CA TYR A 141 -0.66 14.40 4.06
C TYR A 141 -1.33 15.45 4.96
N ALA A 142 -2.00 16.45 4.37
CA ALA A 142 -2.80 17.40 5.13
C ALA A 142 -3.95 16.71 5.89
N ALA A 143 -4.65 15.78 5.23
CA ALA A 143 -5.70 14.98 5.85
C ALA A 143 -5.18 14.13 7.03
N LEU A 144 -3.99 13.54 6.91
CA LEU A 144 -3.35 12.85 8.04
C LEU A 144 -3.06 13.80 9.20
N ALA A 145 -2.54 14.99 8.91
CA ALA A 145 -2.20 15.97 9.94
C ALA A 145 -3.43 16.53 10.63
N GLU A 146 -4.42 16.98 9.87
CA GLU A 146 -5.53 17.78 10.35
C GLU A 146 -6.67 16.93 10.92
N GLU A 147 -7.00 15.82 10.26
CA GLU A 147 -8.13 14.98 10.66
C GLU A 147 -7.73 13.80 11.56
N LEU A 148 -6.52 13.26 11.35
CA LEU A 148 -6.01 12.12 12.10
C LEU A 148 -4.97 12.53 13.15
N ASN A 149 -4.65 13.84 13.28
CA ASN A 149 -3.70 14.37 14.25
C ASN A 149 -2.32 13.68 14.18
N PHE A 150 -1.83 13.39 12.96
CA PHE A 150 -0.48 12.89 12.78
C PHE A 150 0.52 13.97 13.14
N SER A 151 1.43 13.64 14.03
CA SER A 151 2.57 14.49 14.33
C SER A 151 3.54 14.53 13.14
N ARG A 152 4.40 15.54 13.11
CA ARG A 152 5.46 15.66 12.11
C ARG A 152 6.34 14.41 12.03
N ALA A 153 6.63 13.81 13.18
CA ALA A 153 7.42 12.57 13.25
C ALA A 153 6.68 11.38 12.59
N GLU A 154 5.38 11.27 12.80
CA GLU A 154 4.56 10.23 12.18
C GLU A 154 4.41 10.45 10.67
N LEU A 155 4.19 11.69 10.21
CA LEU A 155 4.19 12.04 8.79
C LEU A 155 5.53 11.70 8.12
N ALA A 156 6.64 12.01 8.78
CA ALA A 156 7.96 11.64 8.31
C ALA A 156 8.16 10.12 8.26
N ALA A 157 7.60 9.37 9.21
CA ALA A 157 7.66 7.90 9.19
C ALA A 157 6.91 7.32 7.98
N VAL A 158 5.73 7.84 7.66
CA VAL A 158 4.96 7.45 6.47
C VAL A 158 5.74 7.79 5.19
N ALA A 159 6.32 8.99 5.11
CA ALA A 159 7.11 9.41 3.96
C ALA A 159 8.37 8.53 3.77
N ARG A 160 9.08 8.20 4.85
CA ARG A 160 10.22 7.28 4.79
C ARG A 160 9.80 5.90 4.31
N ALA A 161 8.70 5.37 4.84
CA ALA A 161 8.18 4.07 4.42
C ALA A 161 7.95 4.00 2.91
N GLY A 162 7.43 5.09 2.30
CA GLY A 162 7.27 5.20 0.85
C GLY A 162 8.59 5.06 0.08
N TRP A 163 9.63 5.77 0.52
CA TRP A 163 10.95 5.70 -0.11
C TRP A 163 11.66 4.37 0.14
N GLU A 164 11.52 3.78 1.32
CA GLU A 164 12.12 2.48 1.66
C GLU A 164 11.63 1.35 0.76
N VAL A 165 10.39 1.41 0.28
CA VAL A 165 9.79 0.39 -0.59
C VAL A 165 9.76 0.78 -2.06
N ALA A 166 10.27 1.97 -2.41
CA ALA A 166 10.32 2.44 -3.79
C ALA A 166 11.36 1.64 -4.61
N ASP A 167 10.99 1.34 -5.85
CA ASP A 167 11.89 0.71 -6.84
C ASP A 167 12.73 1.79 -7.52
N VAL A 168 13.71 2.30 -6.78
CA VAL A 168 14.64 3.36 -7.20
C VAL A 168 16.08 2.98 -6.82
N PRO A 169 17.10 3.58 -7.46
CA PRO A 169 18.50 3.39 -7.06
C PRO A 169 18.70 3.68 -5.56
N ALA A 170 19.53 2.87 -4.90
CA ALA A 170 19.80 3.01 -3.47
C ALA A 170 20.24 4.42 -3.07
N ALA A 171 21.14 5.03 -3.88
CA ALA A 171 21.61 6.40 -3.62
C ALA A 171 20.46 7.44 -3.61
N THR A 172 19.47 7.29 -4.51
CA THR A 172 18.28 8.16 -4.54
C THR A 172 17.43 7.95 -3.28
N ARG A 173 17.16 6.69 -2.93
CA ARG A 173 16.40 6.34 -1.72
C ARG A 173 17.06 6.90 -0.47
N ASP A 174 18.36 6.67 -0.29
CA ASP A 174 19.11 7.09 0.88
C ASP A 174 19.16 8.61 1.02
N ALA A 175 19.33 9.34 -0.09
CA ALA A 175 19.29 10.80 -0.12
C ALA A 175 17.93 11.36 0.30
N MET A 176 16.83 10.72 -0.17
CA MET A 176 15.47 11.14 0.19
C MET A 176 15.15 10.83 1.65
N VAL A 177 15.53 9.65 2.15
CA VAL A 177 15.38 9.29 3.57
C VAL A 177 16.16 10.26 4.46
N ALA A 178 17.41 10.59 4.11
CA ALA A 178 18.21 11.57 4.83
C ALA A 178 17.56 12.96 4.84
N THR A 179 16.98 13.37 3.72
CA THR A 179 16.26 14.64 3.61
C THR A 179 15.03 14.68 4.53
N ILE A 180 14.21 13.63 4.52
CA ILE A 180 13.05 13.50 5.41
C ILE A 180 13.47 13.57 6.86
N ASN A 181 14.52 12.86 7.26
CA ASN A 181 15.03 12.88 8.63
C ASN A 181 15.48 14.28 9.05
N ARG A 182 16.20 15.01 8.18
CA ARG A 182 16.63 16.38 8.44
C ARG A 182 15.42 17.32 8.61
N ILE A 183 14.40 17.22 7.75
CA ILE A 183 13.18 18.00 7.87
C ILE A 183 12.44 17.67 9.16
N ALA A 184 12.34 16.41 9.53
CA ALA A 184 11.67 15.98 10.77
C ALA A 184 12.37 16.50 12.03
N ALA A 185 13.70 16.61 12.01
CA ALA A 185 14.51 17.07 13.14
C ALA A 185 14.58 18.60 13.27
N ALA A 186 14.21 19.36 12.25
CA ALA A 186 14.31 20.83 12.21
C ALA A 186 13.12 21.58 12.85
N ALA A 187 12.34 20.92 13.70
CA ALA A 187 11.12 21.48 14.33
C ALA A 187 11.36 21.88 15.78
#